data_f01d40b6ec4e139e606233cbe5e83a07
#
_entry.id   f01d40b6ec4e139e606233cbe5e83a07
#
_cell.length_a   1.000
_cell.length_b   1.000
_cell.length_c   1.000
_cell.angle_alpha   90.00
_cell.angle_beta   90.00
_cell.angle_gamma   90.00
#
_symmetry.space_group_name_H-M   'P 1'
#
loop_
_entity.id
_entity.type
_entity.pdbx_description
1 polymer ?
#
loop_
_entity_poly.entity_id
_entity_poly.type
_entity_poly.pdbx_seq_one_letter_code
_entity_poly.pdbx_strand_id
1 'polypeptide(L)'
;MEQPQLSLLALLAGLLIGAAVVGLVAGAIRSRNRTLAQTSTEVPEGVEAMLDAMDDPAFVCDTSSTVLALSPAAEVFGVHAGEVIASEELKRVARVARDTGAGIAENLRLRRGAAPAEPRLVAVRATPISGRLTLLVLRDITERERVEEMRRDFVANTSHELKTPVGAVSLLAEAIESAADDPAQVRHFSTRLQAEVTRLSALVNRILSLSRLQAADELRDVRDVSIDEVVTAAVEAYAVQADAAQVTVVRGGTKGLWVRGEPQILTEALGNLVANAIAYSPEGSKVGVGVKLDDGVVEIAVTDRGIGIPESDQHRVFERFYRADQARSRRTGGTGLGLSIVKHAVQRHGGEVRLWSKPARGSTFTIRLPLSETPDLDGTRSKPRRKGRKATAAIAVPVKGDTA
;
A
#
# COMPACT_ATOMS: atom_id res chain seq x y z
N MET A 1 -77.24 -43.81 26.29
CA MET A 1 -76.55 -43.04 25.27
C MET A 1 -77.23 -43.33 23.93
N GLU A 2 -77.76 -42.33 23.28
CA GLU A 2 -78.42 -42.47 21.99
C GLU A 2 -77.45 -42.81 20.87
N GLN A 3 -77.87 -43.68 19.91
CA GLN A 3 -77.07 -44.13 18.77
C GLN A 3 -76.28 -43.03 18.04
N PRO A 4 -76.77 -41.76 17.89
CA PRO A 4 -76.03 -40.70 17.22
C PRO A 4 -74.85 -40.17 18.02
N GLN A 5 -74.87 -40.27 19.35
CA GLN A 5 -73.68 -39.86 20.19
C GLN A 5 -72.54 -40.84 20.11
N LEU A 6 -72.75 -42.14 19.95
CA LEU A 6 -71.71 -43.12 19.73
C LEU A 6 -71.07 -42.99 18.38
N SER A 7 -71.83 -42.70 17.35
CA SER A 7 -71.33 -42.45 16.00
C SER A 7 -70.46 -41.18 15.92
N LEU A 8 -70.82 -40.10 16.61
CA LEU A 8 -70.04 -38.89 16.67
C LEU A 8 -68.70 -39.09 17.43
N LEU A 9 -68.72 -39.84 18.54
CA LEU A 9 -67.50 -40.17 19.30
C LEU A 9 -66.54 -41.05 18.50
N ALA A 10 -67.03 -42.02 17.73
CA ALA A 10 -66.21 -42.86 16.85
C ALA A 10 -65.62 -42.06 15.73
N LEU A 11 -66.33 -41.08 15.18
CA LEU A 11 -65.85 -40.21 14.14
C LEU A 11 -64.76 -39.23 14.65
N LEU A 12 -64.92 -38.67 15.84
CA LEU A 12 -63.91 -37.82 16.52
C LEU A 12 -62.69 -38.61 16.90
N ALA A 13 -62.87 -39.81 17.43
CA ALA A 13 -61.72 -40.72 17.73
C ALA A 13 -60.95 -41.10 16.49
N GLY A 14 -61.63 -41.44 15.38
CA GLY A 14 -61.02 -41.72 14.10
C GLY A 14 -60.19 -40.49 13.53
N LEU A 15 -60.75 -39.31 13.67
CA LEU A 15 -60.15 -38.05 13.23
C LEU A 15 -58.88 -37.72 14.08
N LEU A 16 -58.93 -37.93 15.40
CA LEU A 16 -57.80 -37.76 16.32
C LEU A 16 -56.67 -38.79 16.04
N ILE A 17 -57.02 -40.04 15.84
CA ILE A 17 -56.07 -41.10 15.49
C ILE A 17 -55.44 -40.81 14.13
N GLY A 18 -56.24 -40.41 13.13
CA GLY A 18 -55.76 -40.03 11.82
C GLY A 18 -54.80 -38.82 11.88
N ALA A 19 -55.14 -37.77 12.61
CA ALA A 19 -54.27 -36.61 12.83
C ALA A 19 -52.95 -36.97 13.56
N ALA A 20 -53.02 -37.84 14.57
CA ALA A 20 -51.83 -38.32 15.28
C ALA A 20 -50.90 -39.13 14.37
N VAL A 21 -51.45 -40.02 13.54
CA VAL A 21 -50.69 -40.81 12.58
C VAL A 21 -50.02 -39.92 11.52
N VAL A 22 -50.76 -38.96 10.95
CA VAL A 22 -50.20 -38.00 9.99
C VAL A 22 -49.11 -37.15 10.64
N GLY A 23 -49.30 -36.69 11.89
CA GLY A 23 -48.30 -35.94 12.67
C GLY A 23 -47.04 -36.75 12.92
N LEU A 24 -47.17 -38.05 13.28
CA LEU A 24 -46.04 -38.95 13.48
C LEU A 24 -45.29 -39.23 12.18
N VAL A 25 -46.01 -39.49 11.09
CA VAL A 25 -45.39 -39.73 9.77
C VAL A 25 -44.69 -38.48 9.25
N ALA A 26 -45.31 -37.31 9.36
CA ALA A 26 -44.74 -36.05 8.98
C ALA A 26 -43.47 -35.72 9.84
N GLY A 27 -43.55 -35.99 11.14
CA GLY A 27 -42.41 -35.87 12.07
C GLY A 27 -41.24 -36.82 11.71
N ALA A 28 -41.55 -38.07 11.40
CA ALA A 28 -40.56 -39.06 10.98
C ALA A 28 -39.90 -38.70 9.64
N ILE A 29 -40.70 -38.24 8.67
CA ILE A 29 -40.15 -37.75 7.37
C ILE A 29 -39.29 -36.52 7.57
N ARG A 30 -39.71 -35.55 8.38
CA ARG A 30 -38.88 -34.36 8.70
C ARG A 30 -37.59 -34.71 9.42
N SER A 31 -37.67 -35.64 10.40
CA SER A 31 -36.48 -36.12 11.10
C SER A 31 -35.53 -36.83 10.17
N ARG A 32 -36.02 -37.74 9.32
CA ARG A 32 -35.24 -38.46 8.30
C ARG A 32 -34.60 -37.49 7.31
N ASN A 33 -35.32 -36.52 6.80
CA ASN A 33 -34.79 -35.53 5.86
C ASN A 33 -33.70 -34.64 6.53
N ARG A 34 -33.87 -34.27 7.81
CA ARG A 34 -32.85 -33.55 8.58
C ARG A 34 -31.59 -34.40 8.77
N THR A 35 -31.74 -35.68 9.09
CA THR A 35 -30.58 -36.61 9.25
C THR A 35 -29.88 -36.82 7.93
N LEU A 36 -30.60 -37.01 6.83
CA LEU A 36 -30.03 -37.13 5.48
C LEU A 36 -29.26 -35.85 5.06
N ALA A 37 -29.84 -34.67 5.28
CA ALA A 37 -29.18 -33.40 5.01
C ALA A 37 -27.92 -33.18 5.86
N GLN A 38 -27.90 -33.67 7.10
CA GLN A 38 -26.72 -33.60 7.99
C GLN A 38 -25.61 -34.60 7.63
N THR A 39 -25.95 -35.69 6.95
CA THR A 39 -25.00 -36.75 6.57
C THR A 39 -24.60 -36.73 5.09
N SER A 40 -25.24 -35.90 4.27
CA SER A 40 -24.89 -35.73 2.85
C SER A 40 -23.53 -35.06 2.70
N THR A 41 -22.71 -35.57 1.80
CA THR A 41 -21.49 -34.96 1.29
C THR A 41 -21.72 -34.21 -0.03
N GLU A 42 -22.96 -34.19 -0.52
CA GLU A 42 -23.31 -33.40 -1.71
C GLU A 42 -23.38 -31.92 -1.35
N VAL A 43 -22.76 -31.09 -2.17
CA VAL A 43 -22.84 -29.65 -2.04
C VAL A 43 -24.30 -29.23 -2.30
N PRO A 44 -24.94 -28.43 -1.42
CA PRO A 44 -26.33 -28.01 -1.62
C PRO A 44 -26.49 -27.28 -2.96
N GLU A 45 -27.64 -27.53 -3.61
CA GLU A 45 -27.98 -26.80 -4.85
C GLU A 45 -27.89 -25.29 -4.67
N GLY A 46 -27.24 -24.61 -5.62
CA GLY A 46 -27.02 -23.18 -5.59
C GLY A 46 -25.72 -22.71 -4.89
N VAL A 47 -25.04 -23.55 -4.10
CA VAL A 47 -23.75 -23.18 -3.49
C VAL A 47 -22.66 -23.07 -4.56
N GLU A 48 -22.66 -23.93 -5.57
CA GLU A 48 -21.74 -23.85 -6.71
C GLU A 48 -21.95 -22.55 -7.49
N ALA A 49 -23.19 -22.23 -7.83
CA ALA A 49 -23.50 -20.98 -8.53
C ALA A 49 -23.16 -19.73 -7.70
N MET A 50 -23.27 -19.82 -6.36
CA MET A 50 -22.85 -18.74 -5.47
C MET A 50 -21.33 -18.61 -5.45
N LEU A 51 -20.58 -19.71 -5.41
CA LEU A 51 -19.13 -19.71 -5.45
C LEU A 51 -18.59 -19.17 -6.79
N ASP A 52 -19.21 -19.55 -7.90
CA ASP A 52 -18.84 -19.06 -9.24
C ASP A 52 -19.03 -17.53 -9.38
N ALA A 53 -19.98 -16.96 -8.66
CA ALA A 53 -20.26 -15.52 -8.64
C ALA A 53 -19.40 -14.75 -7.63
N MET A 54 -18.57 -15.42 -6.83
CA MET A 54 -17.72 -14.77 -5.81
C MET A 54 -16.37 -14.33 -6.40
N ASP A 55 -16.04 -13.06 -6.17
CA ASP A 55 -14.71 -12.52 -6.46
C ASP A 55 -13.65 -12.96 -5.41
N ASP A 56 -14.09 -13.19 -4.17
CA ASP A 56 -13.21 -13.68 -3.11
C ASP A 56 -12.93 -15.19 -3.29
N PRO A 57 -11.69 -15.66 -3.09
CA PRO A 57 -11.36 -17.08 -3.05
C PRO A 57 -12.17 -17.81 -1.99
N ALA A 58 -13.00 -18.75 -2.42
CA ALA A 58 -13.84 -19.54 -1.53
C ALA A 58 -13.97 -20.97 -2.03
N PHE A 59 -14.11 -21.93 -1.11
CA PHE A 59 -14.31 -23.31 -1.46
C PHE A 59 -15.01 -24.10 -0.34
N VAL A 60 -15.66 -25.18 -0.71
CA VAL A 60 -16.30 -26.12 0.20
C VAL A 60 -15.47 -27.39 0.25
N CYS A 61 -15.15 -27.85 1.44
CA CYS A 61 -14.47 -29.12 1.67
C CYS A 61 -15.25 -30.06 2.59
N ASP A 62 -14.98 -31.34 2.44
CA ASP A 62 -15.54 -32.43 3.27
C ASP A 62 -14.70 -32.67 4.55
N THR A 63 -15.03 -33.76 5.28
CA THR A 63 -14.34 -34.19 6.49
C THR A 63 -12.93 -34.67 6.24
N SER A 64 -12.61 -35.15 5.03
CA SER A 64 -11.26 -35.57 4.59
C SER A 64 -10.44 -34.39 4.08
N SER A 65 -11.00 -33.18 4.12
CA SER A 65 -10.41 -31.97 3.56
C SER A 65 -10.26 -32.02 2.04
N THR A 66 -11.10 -32.80 1.36
CA THR A 66 -11.21 -32.81 -0.09
C THR A 66 -12.10 -31.68 -0.53
N VAL A 67 -11.66 -30.91 -1.52
CA VAL A 67 -12.42 -29.76 -2.08
C VAL A 67 -13.51 -30.30 -3.00
N LEU A 68 -14.75 -29.95 -2.72
CA LEU A 68 -15.91 -30.39 -3.51
C LEU A 68 -16.38 -29.33 -4.52
N ALA A 69 -16.31 -28.06 -4.13
CA ALA A 69 -16.67 -26.92 -4.98
C ALA A 69 -15.80 -25.74 -4.61
N LEU A 70 -15.46 -24.86 -5.56
CA LEU A 70 -14.60 -23.70 -5.34
C LEU A 70 -14.99 -22.54 -6.25
N SER A 71 -14.68 -21.32 -5.84
CA SER A 71 -14.73 -20.14 -6.71
C SER A 71 -13.52 -20.12 -7.66
N PRO A 72 -13.63 -19.51 -8.87
CA PRO A 72 -12.49 -19.38 -9.79
C PRO A 72 -11.27 -18.72 -9.16
N ALA A 73 -11.49 -17.77 -8.24
CA ALA A 73 -10.45 -17.09 -7.50
C ALA A 73 -9.65 -17.99 -6.54
N ALA A 74 -10.19 -19.14 -6.11
CA ALA A 74 -9.54 -20.04 -5.17
C ALA A 74 -8.36 -20.82 -5.80
N GLU A 75 -8.37 -21.05 -7.11
CA GLU A 75 -7.28 -21.72 -7.82
C GLU A 75 -5.93 -21.04 -7.65
N VAL A 76 -5.92 -19.73 -7.48
CA VAL A 76 -4.71 -18.95 -7.26
C VAL A 76 -3.98 -19.34 -5.97
N PHE A 77 -4.69 -19.94 -5.01
CA PHE A 77 -4.11 -20.48 -3.76
C PHE A 77 -3.73 -21.96 -3.88
N GLY A 78 -3.74 -22.53 -5.09
CA GLY A 78 -3.42 -23.93 -5.33
C GLY A 78 -4.49 -24.89 -4.79
N VAL A 79 -5.76 -24.45 -4.80
CA VAL A 79 -6.91 -25.24 -4.39
C VAL A 79 -7.65 -25.69 -5.64
N HIS A 80 -7.83 -26.98 -5.83
CA HIS A 80 -8.49 -27.57 -7.01
C HIS A 80 -9.60 -28.53 -6.59
N ALA A 81 -10.66 -28.58 -7.38
CA ALA A 81 -11.78 -29.48 -7.12
C ALA A 81 -11.32 -30.97 -7.17
N GLY A 82 -11.78 -31.75 -6.24
CA GLY A 82 -11.43 -33.17 -6.11
C GLY A 82 -10.09 -33.43 -5.42
N GLU A 83 -9.29 -32.41 -5.13
CA GLU A 83 -8.00 -32.56 -4.44
C GLU A 83 -8.12 -32.28 -2.93
N VAL A 84 -7.19 -32.83 -2.16
CA VAL A 84 -7.08 -32.56 -0.73
C VAL A 84 -6.33 -31.23 -0.53
N ILE A 85 -6.87 -30.36 0.34
CA ILE A 85 -6.23 -29.07 0.67
C ILE A 85 -4.76 -29.30 1.04
N ALA A 86 -3.83 -28.61 0.38
CA ALA A 86 -2.40 -28.77 0.62
C ALA A 86 -1.93 -28.12 1.95
N SER A 87 -2.53 -26.99 2.36
CA SER A 87 -2.15 -26.27 3.59
C SER A 87 -2.70 -26.94 4.84
N GLU A 88 -1.81 -27.33 5.75
CA GLU A 88 -2.18 -27.89 7.06
C GLU A 88 -2.91 -26.89 7.94
N GLU A 89 -2.59 -25.60 7.81
CA GLU A 89 -3.26 -24.52 8.53
C GLU A 89 -4.74 -24.43 8.11
N LEU A 90 -5.04 -24.49 6.80
CA LEU A 90 -6.42 -24.48 6.31
C LEU A 90 -7.20 -25.72 6.75
N LYS A 91 -6.57 -26.91 6.71
CA LYS A 91 -7.17 -28.16 7.23
C LYS A 91 -7.52 -28.03 8.71
N ARG A 92 -6.60 -27.47 9.50
CA ARG A 92 -6.80 -27.25 10.93
C ARG A 92 -8.00 -26.33 11.18
N VAL A 93 -8.08 -25.17 10.50
CA VAL A 93 -9.18 -24.22 10.67
C VAL A 93 -10.53 -24.84 10.26
N ALA A 94 -10.56 -25.58 9.14
CA ALA A 94 -11.75 -26.32 8.70
C ALA A 94 -12.22 -27.36 9.71
N ARG A 95 -11.28 -28.12 10.32
CA ARG A 95 -11.57 -29.12 11.35
C ARG A 95 -12.15 -28.47 12.60
N VAL A 96 -11.48 -27.44 13.12
CA VAL A 96 -11.92 -26.74 14.34
C VAL A 96 -13.31 -26.13 14.16
N ALA A 97 -13.59 -25.54 12.99
CA ALA A 97 -14.92 -25.01 12.67
C ALA A 97 -16.01 -26.10 12.72
N ARG A 98 -15.72 -27.30 12.18
CA ARG A 98 -16.64 -28.45 12.24
C ARG A 98 -16.85 -28.94 13.66
N ASP A 99 -15.76 -29.13 14.40
CA ASP A 99 -15.80 -29.70 15.76
C ASP A 99 -16.55 -28.77 16.74
N THR A 100 -16.41 -27.46 16.56
CA THR A 100 -17.12 -26.47 17.38
C THR A 100 -18.54 -26.19 16.90
N GLY A 101 -18.88 -26.54 15.65
CA GLY A 101 -20.15 -26.18 15.03
C GLY A 101 -20.34 -24.70 14.80
N ALA A 102 -19.30 -23.89 14.95
CA ALA A 102 -19.33 -22.43 14.86
C ALA A 102 -18.37 -21.93 13.78
N GLY A 103 -18.69 -20.78 13.18
CA GLY A 103 -17.78 -20.11 12.26
C GLY A 103 -16.53 -19.59 12.97
N ILE A 104 -15.36 -19.86 12.40
CA ILE A 104 -14.05 -19.43 12.90
C ILE A 104 -13.41 -18.49 11.90
N ALA A 105 -12.77 -17.43 12.39
CA ALA A 105 -11.96 -16.52 11.60
C ALA A 105 -10.54 -16.46 12.16
N GLU A 106 -9.55 -16.62 11.30
CA GLU A 106 -8.13 -16.62 11.67
C GLU A 106 -7.30 -16.01 10.54
N ASN A 107 -6.22 -15.30 10.88
CA ASN A 107 -5.27 -14.77 9.91
C ASN A 107 -4.11 -15.76 9.75
N LEU A 108 -3.88 -16.23 8.54
CA LEU A 108 -2.85 -17.22 8.22
C LEU A 108 -1.86 -16.66 7.19
N ARG A 109 -0.61 -17.12 7.26
CA ARG A 109 0.38 -16.84 6.21
C ARG A 109 0.38 -17.97 5.20
N LEU A 110 -0.23 -17.74 4.05
CA LEU A 110 -0.35 -18.72 2.97
C LEU A 110 0.52 -18.31 1.78
N ARG A 111 1.07 -19.29 1.07
CA ARG A 111 1.77 -19.07 -0.20
C ARG A 111 0.76 -19.11 -1.34
N ARG A 112 0.90 -18.16 -2.27
CA ARG A 112 0.10 -18.11 -3.48
C ARG A 112 0.90 -18.69 -4.64
N GLY A 113 0.53 -19.90 -5.12
CA GLY A 113 1.22 -20.58 -6.21
C GLY A 113 2.49 -21.35 -5.78
N ALA A 114 3.25 -21.81 -6.79
CA ALA A 114 4.48 -22.58 -6.59
C ALA A 114 5.64 -21.72 -6.04
N ALA A 115 6.54 -22.33 -5.26
CA ALA A 115 7.74 -21.66 -4.77
C ALA A 115 8.60 -21.10 -5.95
N PRO A 116 9.20 -19.88 -5.82
CA PRO A 116 9.51 -19.14 -4.60
C PRO A 116 8.56 -17.96 -4.29
N ALA A 117 7.24 -18.19 -4.24
CA ALA A 117 6.27 -17.13 -3.94
C ALA A 117 6.38 -16.66 -2.47
N GLU A 118 6.35 -15.35 -2.26
CA GLU A 118 6.31 -14.77 -0.92
C GLU A 118 5.01 -15.14 -0.20
N PRO A 119 5.06 -15.50 1.11
CA PRO A 119 3.87 -15.78 1.88
C PRO A 119 3.03 -14.50 2.04
N ARG A 120 1.72 -14.62 1.78
CA ARG A 120 0.74 -13.55 1.96
C ARG A 120 -0.06 -13.75 3.24
N LEU A 121 -0.47 -12.67 3.86
CA LEU A 121 -1.35 -12.70 5.01
C LEU A 121 -2.80 -12.79 4.50
N VAL A 122 -3.45 -13.89 4.84
CA VAL A 122 -4.81 -14.19 4.38
C VAL A 122 -5.73 -14.34 5.58
N ALA A 123 -6.79 -13.54 5.62
CA ALA A 123 -7.89 -13.75 6.55
C ALA A 123 -8.74 -14.93 6.04
N VAL A 124 -8.80 -15.98 6.83
CA VAL A 124 -9.55 -17.20 6.54
C VAL A 124 -10.77 -17.26 7.43
N ARG A 125 -11.94 -17.42 6.84
CA ARG A 125 -13.17 -17.69 7.56
C ARG A 125 -13.68 -19.07 7.18
N ALA A 126 -13.74 -19.98 8.13
CA ALA A 126 -14.32 -21.30 7.97
C ALA A 126 -15.69 -21.34 8.65
N THR A 127 -16.72 -21.76 7.92
CA THR A 127 -18.09 -21.85 8.40
C THR A 127 -18.64 -23.24 8.09
N PRO A 128 -19.08 -24.03 9.07
CA PRO A 128 -19.69 -25.31 8.82
C PRO A 128 -21.05 -25.12 8.13
N ILE A 129 -21.24 -25.76 6.97
CA ILE A 129 -22.53 -25.79 6.24
C ILE A 129 -23.38 -26.95 6.77
N SER A 130 -22.73 -28.07 7.05
CA SER A 130 -23.34 -29.25 7.64
C SER A 130 -22.34 -29.96 8.55
N GLY A 131 -22.72 -31.08 9.19
CA GLY A 131 -21.78 -31.90 9.98
C GLY A 131 -20.59 -32.44 9.17
N ARG A 132 -20.64 -32.42 7.84
CA ARG A 132 -19.61 -32.96 6.95
C ARG A 132 -19.01 -31.94 6.01
N LEU A 133 -19.61 -30.78 5.82
CA LEU A 133 -19.20 -29.74 4.88
C LEU A 133 -18.79 -28.47 5.57
N THR A 134 -17.68 -27.90 5.15
CA THR A 134 -17.17 -26.61 5.64
C THR A 134 -16.89 -25.69 4.46
N LEU A 135 -17.45 -24.48 4.48
CA LEU A 135 -17.09 -23.39 3.58
C LEU A 135 -15.90 -22.64 4.16
N LEU A 136 -14.86 -22.46 3.34
CA LEU A 136 -13.75 -21.57 3.64
C LEU A 136 -13.79 -20.40 2.68
N VAL A 137 -13.67 -19.18 3.21
CA VAL A 137 -13.52 -17.94 2.44
C VAL A 137 -12.18 -17.34 2.82
N LEU A 138 -11.38 -17.01 1.81
CA LEU A 138 -10.05 -16.48 1.95
C LEU A 138 -10.01 -15.05 1.44
N ARG A 139 -9.45 -14.13 2.20
CA ARG A 139 -9.25 -12.75 1.78
C ARG A 139 -7.79 -12.35 1.97
N ASP A 140 -7.13 -11.98 0.89
CA ASP A 140 -5.76 -11.41 0.98
C ASP A 140 -5.84 -10.05 1.68
N ILE A 141 -5.25 -9.96 2.87
CA ILE A 141 -5.20 -8.75 3.69
C ILE A 141 -3.78 -8.19 3.81
N THR A 142 -2.84 -8.69 3.00
CA THR A 142 -1.42 -8.34 3.08
C THR A 142 -1.20 -6.84 2.97
N GLU A 143 -1.77 -6.20 1.95
CA GLU A 143 -1.59 -4.75 1.76
C GLU A 143 -2.30 -3.94 2.85
N ARG A 144 -3.49 -4.37 3.28
CA ARG A 144 -4.22 -3.69 4.36
C ARG A 144 -3.45 -3.74 5.67
N GLU A 145 -2.95 -4.92 6.06
CA GLU A 145 -2.20 -5.08 7.31
C GLU A 145 -0.86 -4.36 7.25
N ARG A 146 -0.20 -4.35 6.07
CA ARG A 146 1.02 -3.58 5.85
C ARG A 146 0.80 -2.08 6.03
N VAL A 147 -0.32 -1.55 5.53
CA VAL A 147 -0.68 -0.14 5.71
C VAL A 147 -0.96 0.16 7.18
N GLU A 148 -1.70 -0.71 7.89
CA GLU A 148 -1.99 -0.55 9.32
C GLU A 148 -0.72 -0.69 10.20
N GLU A 149 0.19 -1.59 9.86
CA GLU A 149 1.49 -1.73 10.52
C GLU A 149 2.33 -0.46 10.32
N MET A 150 2.44 0.00 9.07
CA MET A 150 3.13 1.25 8.76
C MET A 150 2.53 2.45 9.50
N ARG A 151 1.21 2.48 9.70
CA ARG A 151 0.53 3.56 10.45
C ARG A 151 0.86 3.47 11.94
N ARG A 152 0.83 2.27 12.53
CA ARG A 152 1.19 2.07 13.95
C ARG A 152 2.64 2.45 14.21
N ASP A 153 3.55 2.02 13.35
CA ASP A 153 4.98 2.35 13.44
C ASP A 153 5.22 3.85 13.28
N PHE A 154 4.49 4.51 12.37
CA PHE A 154 4.55 5.96 12.20
C PHE A 154 4.17 6.69 13.49
N VAL A 155 3.07 6.34 14.14
CA VAL A 155 2.63 6.97 15.40
C VAL A 155 3.62 6.72 16.53
N ALA A 156 4.08 5.47 16.67
CA ALA A 156 5.04 5.11 17.72
C ALA A 156 6.38 5.85 17.55
N ASN A 157 6.94 5.82 16.34
CA ASN A 157 8.23 6.45 16.05
C ASN A 157 8.14 7.99 16.12
N THR A 158 7.04 8.58 15.66
CA THR A 158 6.79 10.02 15.78
C THR A 158 6.76 10.45 17.25
N SER A 159 6.07 9.69 18.09
CA SER A 159 5.99 9.96 19.53
C SER A 159 7.37 9.88 20.20
N HIS A 160 8.19 8.91 19.83
CA HIS A 160 9.56 8.77 20.35
C HIS A 160 10.48 9.90 19.88
N GLU A 161 10.43 10.26 18.59
CA GLU A 161 11.26 11.33 18.02
C GLU A 161 10.86 12.73 18.55
N LEU A 162 9.60 12.93 18.96
CA LEU A 162 9.14 14.18 19.60
C LEU A 162 9.49 14.23 21.09
N LYS A 163 9.44 13.13 21.82
CA LYS A 163 9.67 13.09 23.26
C LYS A 163 11.10 13.53 23.62
N THR A 164 12.08 13.13 22.83
CA THR A 164 13.50 13.43 23.09
C THR A 164 13.81 14.94 23.05
N PRO A 165 13.47 15.69 21.96
CA PRO A 165 13.74 17.13 21.93
C PRO A 165 12.88 17.92 22.92
N VAL A 166 11.64 17.50 23.19
CA VAL A 166 10.81 18.13 24.24
C VAL A 166 11.47 18.00 25.61
N GLY A 167 11.98 16.81 25.95
CA GLY A 167 12.72 16.61 27.20
C GLY A 167 14.00 17.45 27.25
N ALA A 168 14.73 17.57 26.16
CA ALA A 168 15.92 18.41 26.08
C ALA A 168 15.59 19.91 26.27
N VAL A 169 14.50 20.39 25.67
CA VAL A 169 14.00 21.78 25.86
C VAL A 169 13.67 22.02 27.33
N SER A 170 12.97 21.09 28.00
CA SER A 170 12.64 21.23 29.46
C SER A 170 13.89 21.30 30.31
N LEU A 171 14.85 20.38 30.10
CA LEU A 171 16.11 20.38 30.84
C LEU A 171 16.95 21.64 30.63
N LEU A 172 16.97 22.16 29.40
CA LEU A 172 17.70 23.41 29.08
C LEU A 172 17.02 24.62 29.72
N ALA A 173 15.68 24.64 29.81
CA ALA A 173 14.94 25.68 30.50
C ALA A 173 15.24 25.67 32.00
N GLU A 174 15.24 24.51 32.67
CA GLU A 174 15.62 24.35 34.06
C GLU A 174 17.10 24.76 34.31
N ALA A 175 18.00 24.43 33.37
CA ALA A 175 19.40 24.82 33.48
C ALA A 175 19.59 26.35 33.35
N ILE A 176 18.79 27.04 32.51
CA ILE A 176 18.80 28.49 32.40
C ILE A 176 18.32 29.12 33.71
N GLU A 177 17.25 28.61 34.31
CA GLU A 177 16.73 29.08 35.60
C GLU A 177 17.77 28.89 36.72
N SER A 178 18.39 27.72 36.77
CA SER A 178 19.42 27.40 37.79
C SER A 178 20.71 28.22 37.60
N ALA A 179 20.99 28.72 36.42
CA ALA A 179 22.18 29.52 36.10
C ALA A 179 21.88 31.03 36.07
N ALA A 180 20.77 31.50 36.66
CA ALA A 180 20.31 32.89 36.57
C ALA A 180 21.36 33.94 36.94
N ASP A 181 22.24 33.62 37.89
CA ASP A 181 23.32 34.48 38.35
C ASP A 181 24.60 34.45 37.50
N ASP A 182 24.66 33.54 36.48
CA ASP A 182 25.80 33.44 35.57
C ASP A 182 25.38 33.75 34.12
N PRO A 183 25.57 35.00 33.66
CA PRO A 183 25.17 35.41 32.32
C PRO A 183 25.85 34.66 31.15
N ALA A 184 27.02 34.04 31.38
CA ALA A 184 27.73 33.27 30.38
C ALA A 184 27.06 31.92 30.20
N GLN A 185 26.70 31.24 31.26
CA GLN A 185 25.96 29.97 31.21
C GLN A 185 24.55 30.17 30.68
N VAL A 186 23.83 31.20 31.10
CA VAL A 186 22.51 31.58 30.57
C VAL A 186 22.56 31.70 29.03
N ARG A 187 23.55 32.44 28.49
CA ARG A 187 23.73 32.57 27.02
C ARG A 187 24.03 31.24 26.35
N HIS A 188 24.87 30.42 26.94
CA HIS A 188 25.21 29.11 26.42
C HIS A 188 23.98 28.18 26.33
N PHE A 189 23.21 28.08 27.43
CA PHE A 189 22.00 27.24 27.45
C PHE A 189 20.90 27.82 26.55
N SER A 190 20.73 29.12 26.47
CA SER A 190 19.76 29.78 25.56
C SER A 190 20.07 29.48 24.09
N THR A 191 21.35 29.53 23.67
CA THR A 191 21.75 29.17 22.32
C THR A 191 21.43 27.72 22.00
N ARG A 192 21.69 26.79 22.94
CA ARG A 192 21.33 25.38 22.79
C ARG A 192 19.82 25.16 22.74
N LEU A 193 19.07 25.86 23.56
CA LEU A 193 17.60 25.83 23.56
C LEU A 193 17.04 26.25 22.21
N GLN A 194 17.54 27.36 21.63
CA GLN A 194 17.15 27.83 20.31
C GLN A 194 17.42 26.80 19.22
N ALA A 195 18.58 26.15 19.27
CA ALA A 195 18.94 25.09 18.32
C ALA A 195 17.96 23.89 18.41
N GLU A 196 17.59 23.49 19.64
CA GLU A 196 16.67 22.38 19.84
C GLU A 196 15.23 22.71 19.43
N VAL A 197 14.75 23.94 19.68
CA VAL A 197 13.45 24.43 19.21
C VAL A 197 13.40 24.49 17.67
N THR A 198 14.47 24.94 17.02
CA THR A 198 14.58 24.93 15.55
C THR A 198 14.52 23.52 15.00
N ARG A 199 15.20 22.58 15.65
CA ARG A 199 15.18 21.15 15.28
C ARG A 199 13.79 20.54 15.45
N LEU A 200 13.10 20.84 16.56
CA LEU A 200 11.73 20.39 16.82
C LEU A 200 10.76 20.94 15.77
N SER A 201 10.86 22.22 15.43
CA SER A 201 10.04 22.84 14.38
C SER A 201 10.25 22.18 13.01
N ALA A 202 11.49 21.86 12.64
CA ALA A 202 11.80 21.15 11.42
C ALA A 202 11.21 19.73 11.41
N LEU A 203 11.24 19.02 12.55
CA LEU A 203 10.63 17.69 12.70
C LEU A 203 9.11 17.76 12.52
N VAL A 204 8.44 18.70 13.20
CA VAL A 204 6.98 18.89 13.09
C VAL A 204 6.58 19.19 11.63
N ASN A 205 7.29 20.09 10.96
CA ASN A 205 7.02 20.41 9.55
C ASN A 205 7.16 19.18 8.64
N ARG A 206 8.18 18.33 8.84
CA ARG A 206 8.34 17.08 8.08
C ARG A 206 7.21 16.08 8.33
N ILE A 207 6.72 15.99 9.58
CA ILE A 207 5.56 15.15 9.92
C ILE A 207 4.30 15.65 9.22
N LEU A 208 4.08 16.97 9.23
CA LEU A 208 2.94 17.60 8.55
C LEU A 208 3.00 17.43 7.02
N SER A 209 4.18 17.58 6.41
CA SER A 209 4.38 17.31 4.98
C SER A 209 4.04 15.86 4.63
N LEU A 210 4.55 14.91 5.42
CA LEU A 210 4.24 13.49 5.19
C LEU A 210 2.75 13.19 5.39
N SER A 211 2.12 13.77 6.41
CA SER A 211 0.67 13.62 6.67
C SER A 211 -0.17 14.16 5.52
N ARG A 212 0.19 15.35 4.98
CA ARG A 212 -0.49 15.93 3.81
C ARG A 212 -0.35 15.07 2.56
N LEU A 213 0.85 14.53 2.33
CA LEU A 213 1.10 13.62 1.21
C LEU A 213 0.29 12.30 1.31
N GLN A 214 -0.08 11.88 2.51
CA GLN A 214 -0.88 10.67 2.73
C GLN A 214 -2.39 10.90 2.68
N ALA A 215 -2.85 12.06 3.15
CA ALA A 215 -4.28 12.37 3.27
C ALA A 215 -4.94 12.75 1.94
N ALA A 216 -4.16 13.08 0.91
CA ALA A 216 -4.68 13.46 -0.39
C ALA A 216 -4.45 12.31 -1.38
N ASP A 217 -5.53 11.65 -1.82
CA ASP A 217 -5.47 10.63 -2.88
C ASP A 217 -5.10 11.24 -4.24
N GLU A 218 -5.39 12.52 -4.45
CA GLU A 218 -5.09 13.25 -5.68
C GLU A 218 -4.22 14.50 -5.42
N LEU A 219 -3.38 14.83 -6.39
CA LEU A 219 -2.65 16.10 -6.42
C LEU A 219 -3.64 17.25 -6.57
N ARG A 220 -3.49 18.32 -5.76
CA ARG A 220 -4.47 19.42 -5.71
C ARG A 220 -4.20 20.55 -6.71
N ASP A 221 -2.93 20.88 -6.97
CA ASP A 221 -2.50 21.98 -7.86
C ASP A 221 -1.59 21.42 -8.96
N VAL A 222 -2.16 20.52 -9.78
CA VAL A 222 -1.44 19.91 -10.89
C VAL A 222 -1.35 20.86 -12.07
N ARG A 223 -0.15 21.29 -12.37
CA ARG A 223 0.16 22.16 -13.51
C ARG A 223 1.44 21.73 -14.22
N ASP A 224 1.74 22.38 -15.33
CA ASP A 224 3.04 22.20 -15.96
C ASP A 224 4.10 22.92 -15.13
N VAL A 225 5.15 22.19 -14.76
CA VAL A 225 6.21 22.62 -13.84
C VAL A 225 7.53 22.62 -14.57
N SER A 226 8.22 23.75 -14.55
CA SER A 226 9.58 23.88 -15.06
C SER A 226 10.56 23.17 -14.11
N ILE A 227 11.30 22.21 -14.64
CA ILE A 227 12.34 21.52 -13.87
C ILE A 227 13.50 22.46 -13.52
N ASP A 228 13.79 23.44 -14.35
CA ASP A 228 14.82 24.45 -14.07
C ASP A 228 14.46 25.27 -12.82
N GLU A 229 13.17 25.65 -12.65
CA GLU A 229 12.68 26.36 -11.46
C GLU A 229 12.75 25.47 -10.21
N VAL A 230 12.30 24.21 -10.31
CA VAL A 230 12.36 23.23 -9.21
C VAL A 230 13.79 23.01 -8.74
N VAL A 231 14.72 22.80 -9.67
CA VAL A 231 16.16 22.62 -9.34
C VAL A 231 16.74 23.85 -8.69
N THR A 232 16.40 25.05 -9.23
CA THR A 232 16.89 26.31 -8.68
C THR A 232 16.39 26.50 -7.26
N ALA A 233 15.08 26.43 -7.04
CA ALA A 233 14.46 26.59 -5.72
C ALA A 233 14.98 25.56 -4.69
N ALA A 234 15.12 24.28 -5.09
CA ALA A 234 15.63 23.24 -4.21
C ALA A 234 17.09 23.46 -3.80
N VAL A 235 17.95 23.93 -4.70
CA VAL A 235 19.36 24.20 -4.38
C VAL A 235 19.50 25.46 -3.54
N GLU A 236 18.79 26.52 -3.87
CA GLU A 236 18.82 27.80 -3.12
C GLU A 236 18.31 27.64 -1.67
N ALA A 237 17.30 26.82 -1.45
CA ALA A 237 16.78 26.53 -0.11
C ALA A 237 17.82 25.95 0.86
N TYR A 238 18.86 25.30 0.33
CA TYR A 238 19.93 24.67 1.13
C TYR A 238 21.31 25.31 0.96
N ALA A 239 21.40 26.48 0.34
CA ALA A 239 22.66 27.18 0.11
C ALA A 239 23.42 27.48 1.42
N VAL A 240 22.74 28.01 2.42
CA VAL A 240 23.33 28.29 3.75
C VAL A 240 23.86 27.02 4.43
N GLN A 241 23.11 25.92 4.30
CA GLN A 241 23.54 24.62 4.87
C GLN A 241 24.76 24.07 4.12
N ALA A 242 24.82 24.23 2.80
CA ALA A 242 25.94 23.80 1.99
C ALA A 242 27.21 24.60 2.34
N ASP A 243 27.10 25.92 2.49
CA ASP A 243 28.21 26.79 2.91
C ASP A 243 28.70 26.41 4.32
N ALA A 244 27.80 26.22 5.26
CA ALA A 244 28.15 25.79 6.65
C ALA A 244 28.84 24.42 6.69
N ALA A 245 28.49 23.51 5.76
CA ALA A 245 29.10 22.20 5.61
C ALA A 245 30.36 22.22 4.71
N GLN A 246 30.73 23.37 4.15
CA GLN A 246 31.80 23.53 3.16
C GLN A 246 31.64 22.59 1.94
N VAL A 247 30.38 22.38 1.49
CA VAL A 247 30.03 21.55 0.34
C VAL A 247 29.56 22.43 -0.81
N THR A 248 30.16 22.26 -2.00
CA THR A 248 29.75 22.99 -3.20
C THR A 248 28.68 22.24 -3.96
N VAL A 249 27.47 22.83 -4.13
CA VAL A 249 26.43 22.25 -4.98
C VAL A 249 26.58 22.76 -6.41
N VAL A 250 26.74 21.82 -7.37
CA VAL A 250 26.93 22.12 -8.80
C VAL A 250 25.70 21.63 -9.58
N ARG A 251 25.12 22.53 -10.40
CA ARG A 251 23.97 22.23 -11.26
C ARG A 251 24.42 22.08 -12.71
N GLY A 252 23.80 21.14 -13.44
CA GLY A 252 24.11 20.91 -14.85
C GLY A 252 23.06 20.06 -15.57
N GLY A 253 23.26 19.90 -16.88
CA GLY A 253 22.41 19.04 -17.72
C GLY A 253 21.48 19.80 -18.66
N THR A 254 20.42 19.11 -19.14
CA THR A 254 19.43 19.61 -20.07
C THR A 254 18.50 20.62 -19.42
N LYS A 255 18.25 21.75 -20.08
CA LYS A 255 17.34 22.80 -19.63
C LYS A 255 16.04 22.80 -20.43
N GLY A 256 15.03 23.52 -19.92
CA GLY A 256 13.75 23.71 -20.61
C GLY A 256 12.85 22.47 -20.60
N LEU A 257 13.04 21.56 -19.63
CA LEU A 257 12.20 20.38 -19.46
C LEU A 257 11.03 20.68 -18.52
N TRP A 258 9.87 20.13 -18.86
CA TRP A 258 8.63 20.31 -18.12
C TRP A 258 8.04 18.96 -17.71
N VAL A 259 7.40 18.94 -16.54
CA VAL A 259 6.64 17.79 -16.04
C VAL A 259 5.31 18.25 -15.52
N ARG A 260 4.32 17.37 -15.47
CA ARG A 260 3.02 17.67 -14.90
C ARG A 260 3.00 17.33 -13.41
N GLY A 261 2.70 18.31 -12.55
CA GLY A 261 2.73 18.05 -11.11
C GLY A 261 2.52 19.30 -10.24
N GLU A 262 2.75 19.15 -8.94
CA GLU A 262 2.72 20.22 -7.94
C GLU A 262 4.16 20.73 -7.69
N PRO A 263 4.45 22.02 -8.00
CA PRO A 263 5.82 22.57 -7.89
C PRO A 263 6.40 22.47 -6.48
N GLN A 264 5.58 22.71 -5.47
CA GLN A 264 6.02 22.71 -4.07
C GLN A 264 6.44 21.30 -3.62
N ILE A 265 5.67 20.27 -3.99
CA ILE A 265 5.95 18.88 -3.65
C ILE A 265 7.23 18.40 -4.36
N LEU A 266 7.40 18.75 -5.64
CA LEU A 266 8.60 18.40 -6.40
C LEU A 266 9.84 19.12 -5.86
N THR A 267 9.72 20.41 -5.51
CA THR A 267 10.81 21.18 -4.89
C THR A 267 11.20 20.60 -3.52
N GLU A 268 10.23 20.24 -2.70
CA GLU A 268 10.48 19.60 -1.40
C GLU A 268 11.16 18.24 -1.57
N ALA A 269 10.70 17.41 -2.52
CA ALA A 269 11.31 16.13 -2.81
C ALA A 269 12.78 16.27 -3.23
N LEU A 270 13.06 17.15 -4.19
CA LEU A 270 14.43 17.41 -4.63
C LEU A 270 15.29 18.02 -3.51
N GLY A 271 14.71 18.95 -2.74
CA GLY A 271 15.36 19.56 -1.58
C GLY A 271 15.78 18.53 -0.52
N ASN A 272 14.95 17.50 -0.25
CA ASN A 272 15.31 16.41 0.65
C ASN A 272 16.51 15.59 0.14
N LEU A 273 16.64 15.39 -1.18
CA LEU A 273 17.81 14.73 -1.76
C LEU A 273 19.07 15.60 -1.63
N VAL A 274 18.94 16.91 -1.93
CA VAL A 274 20.05 17.88 -1.81
C VAL A 274 20.52 17.98 -0.36
N ALA A 275 19.59 18.09 0.60
CA ALA A 275 19.90 18.13 2.03
C ALA A 275 20.65 16.88 2.50
N ASN A 276 20.20 15.69 2.07
CA ASN A 276 20.89 14.44 2.39
C ASN A 276 22.29 14.41 1.76
N ALA A 277 22.43 14.78 0.49
CA ALA A 277 23.70 14.81 -0.18
C ALA A 277 24.72 15.72 0.52
N ILE A 278 24.28 16.90 0.99
CA ILE A 278 25.12 17.83 1.76
C ILE A 278 25.51 17.21 3.13
N ALA A 279 24.52 16.64 3.86
CA ALA A 279 24.73 16.13 5.22
C ALA A 279 25.68 14.91 5.29
N TYR A 280 25.73 14.11 4.23
CA TYR A 280 26.56 12.91 4.19
C TYR A 280 27.86 13.07 3.40
N SER A 281 28.04 14.20 2.73
CA SER A 281 29.28 14.53 2.01
C SER A 281 30.38 15.03 2.96
N PRO A 282 31.65 14.70 2.69
CA PRO A 282 32.78 15.28 3.43
C PRO A 282 32.95 16.77 3.09
N GLU A 283 33.55 17.52 4.03
CA GLU A 283 33.95 18.93 3.81
C GLU A 283 34.85 19.08 2.55
N GLY A 284 34.67 20.16 1.82
CA GLY A 284 35.40 20.43 0.57
C GLY A 284 34.91 19.64 -0.65
N SER A 285 33.91 18.79 -0.50
CA SER A 285 33.39 17.96 -1.59
C SER A 285 32.37 18.69 -2.46
N LYS A 286 31.97 18.04 -3.57
CA LYS A 286 30.97 18.55 -4.50
C LYS A 286 29.76 17.60 -4.53
N VAL A 287 28.57 18.20 -4.46
CA VAL A 287 27.29 17.55 -4.73
C VAL A 287 26.83 17.99 -6.12
N GLY A 288 26.56 17.03 -6.99
CA GLY A 288 26.08 17.28 -8.34
C GLY A 288 24.55 17.15 -8.45
N VAL A 289 23.87 18.14 -9.04
CA VAL A 289 22.47 18.03 -9.45
C VAL A 289 22.41 18.10 -10.97
N GLY A 290 22.16 16.94 -11.60
CA GLY A 290 22.14 16.80 -13.05
C GLY A 290 20.74 16.52 -13.57
N VAL A 291 20.38 17.13 -14.71
CA VAL A 291 19.08 16.88 -15.38
C VAL A 291 19.35 16.32 -16.76
N LYS A 292 18.65 15.27 -17.16
CA LYS A 292 18.67 14.75 -18.52
C LYS A 292 17.28 14.30 -18.97
N LEU A 293 17.10 14.23 -20.28
CA LEU A 293 15.94 13.61 -20.91
C LEU A 293 16.38 12.25 -21.47
N ASP A 294 15.66 11.19 -21.13
CA ASP A 294 15.91 9.83 -21.56
C ASP A 294 14.58 9.15 -21.91
N ASP A 295 14.38 8.86 -23.19
CA ASP A 295 13.19 8.17 -23.74
C ASP A 295 11.83 8.71 -23.22
N GLY A 296 11.64 10.04 -23.28
CA GLY A 296 10.41 10.69 -22.82
C GLY A 296 10.27 10.80 -21.30
N VAL A 297 11.32 10.50 -20.54
CA VAL A 297 11.38 10.60 -19.09
C VAL A 297 12.43 11.64 -18.69
N VAL A 298 12.02 12.58 -17.85
CA VAL A 298 12.95 13.55 -17.23
C VAL A 298 13.61 12.89 -16.03
N GLU A 299 14.93 12.80 -16.04
CA GLU A 299 15.73 12.30 -14.93
C GLU A 299 16.45 13.45 -14.22
N ILE A 300 16.26 13.54 -12.91
CA ILE A 300 16.94 14.49 -12.02
C ILE A 300 17.81 13.69 -11.07
N ALA A 301 19.11 13.72 -11.24
CA ALA A 301 20.07 12.96 -10.45
C ALA A 301 20.77 13.87 -9.43
N VAL A 302 20.74 13.48 -8.15
CA VAL A 302 21.54 14.10 -7.09
C VAL A 302 22.63 13.12 -6.70
N THR A 303 23.90 13.53 -6.91
CA THR A 303 25.07 12.70 -6.67
C THR A 303 25.93 13.30 -5.57
N ASP A 304 26.22 12.51 -4.53
CA ASP A 304 27.12 12.85 -3.44
C ASP A 304 28.43 12.02 -3.50
N ARG A 305 29.43 12.45 -2.75
CA ARG A 305 30.68 11.72 -2.50
C ARG A 305 30.80 11.29 -1.05
N GLY A 306 29.67 10.96 -0.45
CA GLY A 306 29.56 10.58 0.95
C GLY A 306 29.99 9.14 1.24
N ILE A 307 29.58 8.68 2.39
CA ILE A 307 29.92 7.33 2.90
C ILE A 307 29.33 6.20 2.06
N GLY A 308 28.34 6.48 1.22
CA GLY A 308 27.58 5.45 0.50
C GLY A 308 26.67 4.63 1.40
N ILE A 309 25.93 3.71 0.80
CA ILE A 309 24.88 2.89 1.44
C ILE A 309 25.18 1.42 1.14
N PRO A 310 25.30 0.55 2.16
CA PRO A 310 25.43 -0.89 1.98
C PRO A 310 24.26 -1.48 1.18
N GLU A 311 24.52 -2.50 0.39
CA GLU A 311 23.51 -3.13 -0.47
C GLU A 311 22.31 -3.66 0.32
N SER A 312 22.56 -4.21 1.51
CA SER A 312 21.52 -4.66 2.45
C SER A 312 20.52 -3.57 2.85
N ASP A 313 20.92 -2.31 2.80
CA ASP A 313 20.13 -1.18 3.29
C ASP A 313 19.46 -0.39 2.16
N GLN A 314 19.91 -0.56 0.89
CA GLN A 314 19.46 0.26 -0.24
C GLN A 314 17.95 0.21 -0.50
N HIS A 315 17.30 -0.92 -0.27
CA HIS A 315 15.85 -1.03 -0.39
C HIS A 315 15.11 -0.43 0.81
N ARG A 316 15.75 -0.41 2.00
CA ARG A 316 15.19 0.04 3.26
C ARG A 316 15.32 1.54 3.50
N VAL A 317 16.27 2.23 2.85
CA VAL A 317 16.47 3.68 3.06
C VAL A 317 15.26 4.52 2.68
N PHE A 318 14.31 3.98 1.92
CA PHE A 318 13.03 4.62 1.59
C PHE A 318 11.90 4.31 2.59
N GLU A 319 12.17 3.42 3.58
CA GLU A 319 11.24 3.17 4.68
C GLU A 319 11.20 4.37 5.62
N ARG A 320 10.06 4.63 6.24
CA ARG A 320 9.90 5.74 7.19
C ARG A 320 10.72 5.48 8.44
N PHE A 321 11.39 6.54 8.95
CA PHE A 321 12.26 6.48 10.13
C PHE A 321 13.45 5.53 10.01
N TYR A 322 13.64 4.89 8.86
CA TYR A 322 14.79 4.03 8.65
C TYR A 322 16.09 4.83 8.61
N ARG A 323 17.11 4.30 9.25
CA ARG A 323 18.44 4.92 9.36
C ARG A 323 19.49 3.82 9.41
N ALA A 324 20.37 3.77 8.43
CA ALA A 324 21.44 2.76 8.36
C ALA A 324 22.44 2.88 9.52
N ASP A 325 22.66 4.10 10.05
CA ASP A 325 23.54 4.37 11.21
C ASP A 325 22.86 5.33 12.19
N GLN A 326 22.32 4.79 13.29
CA GLN A 326 21.61 5.55 14.33
C GLN A 326 22.53 6.50 15.10
N ALA A 327 23.82 6.14 15.31
CA ALA A 327 24.75 6.93 16.12
C ALA A 327 25.19 8.21 15.41
N ARG A 328 25.55 8.10 14.11
CA ARG A 328 25.99 9.23 13.29
C ARG A 328 24.84 10.17 12.93
N SER A 329 23.66 9.62 12.68
CA SER A 329 22.47 10.39 12.30
C SER A 329 21.93 11.28 13.41
N ARG A 330 22.21 11.01 14.71
CA ARG A 330 21.88 11.93 15.83
C ARG A 330 22.66 13.24 15.71
N ARG A 331 23.89 13.20 15.19
CA ARG A 331 24.73 14.38 14.99
C ARG A 331 24.27 15.24 13.80
N THR A 332 23.73 14.60 12.73
CA THR A 332 23.27 15.29 11.54
C THR A 332 21.80 15.67 11.57
N GLY A 333 21.06 15.33 12.65
CA GLY A 333 19.65 15.71 12.84
C GLY A 333 18.66 15.05 11.87
N GLY A 334 19.05 13.96 11.22
CA GLY A 334 18.20 13.25 10.27
C GLY A 334 17.04 12.52 10.95
N THR A 335 15.81 12.71 10.51
CA THR A 335 14.59 12.09 11.05
C THR A 335 14.23 10.74 10.41
N GLY A 336 14.94 10.34 9.34
CA GLY A 336 14.59 9.16 8.55
C GLY A 336 13.30 9.32 7.70
N LEU A 337 12.74 10.54 7.61
CA LEU A 337 11.52 10.81 6.84
C LEU A 337 11.80 11.34 5.42
N GLY A 338 12.95 11.95 5.18
CA GLY A 338 13.24 12.67 3.92
C GLY A 338 13.12 11.78 2.68
N LEU A 339 13.74 10.59 2.66
CA LEU A 339 13.71 9.70 1.50
C LEU A 339 12.33 9.05 1.30
N SER A 340 11.58 8.80 2.35
CA SER A 340 10.19 8.33 2.22
C SER A 340 9.27 9.40 1.64
N ILE A 341 9.47 10.69 1.97
CA ILE A 341 8.80 11.83 1.34
C ILE A 341 9.13 11.89 -0.15
N VAL A 342 10.41 11.76 -0.51
CA VAL A 342 10.85 11.74 -1.93
C VAL A 342 10.14 10.64 -2.70
N LYS A 343 10.19 9.40 -2.21
CA LYS A 343 9.56 8.26 -2.87
C LYS A 343 8.07 8.49 -3.09
N HIS A 344 7.37 8.93 -2.05
CA HIS A 344 5.93 9.14 -2.11
C HIS A 344 5.55 10.31 -3.04
N ALA A 345 6.27 11.42 -2.96
CA ALA A 345 6.09 12.57 -3.85
C ALA A 345 6.25 12.17 -5.31
N VAL A 346 7.31 11.46 -5.66
CA VAL A 346 7.61 11.04 -7.03
C VAL A 346 6.57 10.04 -7.54
N GLN A 347 6.17 9.07 -6.72
CA GLN A 347 5.15 8.08 -7.07
C GLN A 347 3.78 8.74 -7.37
N ARG A 348 3.39 9.76 -6.60
CA ARG A 348 2.17 10.53 -6.86
C ARG A 348 2.20 11.31 -8.18
N HIS A 349 3.38 11.62 -8.68
CA HIS A 349 3.59 12.25 -9.98
C HIS A 349 3.76 11.23 -11.13
N GLY A 350 3.42 9.94 -10.89
CA GLY A 350 3.56 8.89 -11.88
C GLY A 350 5.01 8.50 -12.20
N GLY A 351 5.94 8.89 -11.32
CA GLY A 351 7.37 8.65 -11.50
C GLY A 351 7.93 7.55 -10.59
N GLU A 352 9.23 7.36 -10.67
CA GLU A 352 9.98 6.44 -9.83
C GLU A 352 11.28 7.08 -9.30
N VAL A 353 11.78 6.56 -8.17
CA VAL A 353 13.10 6.94 -7.63
C VAL A 353 14.03 5.76 -7.74
N ARG A 354 15.21 6.00 -8.31
CA ARG A 354 16.28 5.01 -8.38
C ARG A 354 17.44 5.40 -7.48
N LEU A 355 18.11 4.41 -6.94
CA LEU A 355 19.30 4.56 -6.12
C LEU A 355 20.44 3.74 -6.71
N TRP A 356 21.57 4.39 -6.89
CA TRP A 356 22.86 3.75 -7.04
C TRP A 356 23.78 4.19 -5.89
N SER A 357 24.38 3.25 -5.19
CA SER A 357 25.28 3.59 -4.09
C SER A 357 26.33 2.50 -3.89
N LYS A 358 27.52 2.91 -3.49
CA LYS A 358 28.58 2.01 -3.04
C LYS A 358 29.24 2.57 -1.79
N PRO A 359 29.50 1.75 -0.76
CA PRO A 359 30.23 2.18 0.42
C PRO A 359 31.55 2.87 0.06
N ALA A 360 31.83 3.99 0.72
CA ALA A 360 32.98 4.87 0.51
C ALA A 360 33.12 5.51 -0.90
N ARG A 361 32.11 5.38 -1.76
CA ARG A 361 32.09 6.03 -3.09
C ARG A 361 30.97 7.07 -3.25
N GLY A 362 30.05 7.13 -2.30
CA GLY A 362 28.89 8.00 -2.33
C GLY A 362 27.65 7.37 -2.94
N SER A 363 26.63 8.19 -3.18
CA SER A 363 25.34 7.77 -3.68
C SER A 363 24.86 8.67 -4.81
N THR A 364 24.01 8.13 -5.68
CA THR A 364 23.25 8.86 -6.68
C THR A 364 21.80 8.47 -6.55
N PHE A 365 20.98 9.44 -6.19
CA PHE A 365 19.51 9.31 -6.20
C PHE A 365 18.98 9.96 -7.45
N THR A 366 18.17 9.23 -8.22
CA THR A 366 17.60 9.72 -9.48
C THR A 366 16.08 9.72 -9.39
N ILE A 367 15.46 10.90 -9.49
CA ILE A 367 14.03 11.08 -9.68
C ILE A 367 13.75 10.96 -11.18
N ARG A 368 12.78 10.14 -11.55
CA ARG A 368 12.32 9.93 -12.93
C ARG A 368 10.85 10.31 -13.02
N LEU A 369 10.53 11.24 -13.92
CA LEU A 369 9.17 11.77 -14.12
C LEU A 369 8.81 11.76 -15.61
N PRO A 370 7.54 11.49 -15.96
CA PRO A 370 7.09 11.60 -17.33
C PRO A 370 7.27 13.04 -17.85
N LEU A 371 7.81 13.19 -19.07
CA LEU A 371 7.93 14.48 -19.73
C LEU A 371 6.52 15.03 -20.03
N SER A 372 6.28 16.31 -19.73
CA SER A 372 5.12 17.07 -20.23
C SER A 372 5.50 17.84 -21.47
N GLU A 373 4.52 18.12 -22.34
CA GLU A 373 4.72 19.04 -23.44
C GLU A 373 5.05 20.44 -22.90
N THR A 374 5.99 21.14 -23.54
CA THR A 374 6.34 22.50 -23.16
C THR A 374 5.08 23.38 -23.25
N PRO A 375 4.70 24.10 -22.18
CA PRO A 375 3.56 25.02 -22.25
C PRO A 375 3.83 26.08 -23.35
N ASP A 376 2.85 26.28 -24.23
CA ASP A 376 2.89 27.40 -25.19
C ASP A 376 2.83 28.73 -24.41
N LEU A 377 3.98 29.29 -24.11
CA LEU A 377 4.09 30.59 -23.42
C LEU A 377 3.60 31.78 -24.26
N ASP A 378 3.37 31.54 -25.56
CA ASP A 378 2.96 32.59 -26.55
C ASP A 378 1.48 32.55 -26.94
N GLY A 379 0.59 31.89 -26.22
CA GLY A 379 -0.86 32.01 -26.43
C GLY A 379 -1.41 31.57 -27.79
N THR A 380 -0.59 31.02 -28.67
CA THR A 380 -0.99 30.50 -29.98
C THR A 380 -1.10 28.97 -29.89
N ARG A 381 -2.27 28.51 -29.49
CA ARG A 381 -2.62 27.07 -29.62
C ARG A 381 -2.53 26.68 -31.09
N SER A 382 -1.44 26.07 -31.50
CA SER A 382 -1.43 25.32 -32.77
C SER A 382 -2.39 24.14 -32.64
N LYS A 383 -3.53 24.24 -33.35
CA LYS A 383 -4.49 23.13 -33.44
C LYS A 383 -3.74 21.87 -33.88
N PRO A 384 -3.98 20.72 -33.26
CA PRO A 384 -3.34 19.49 -33.67
C PRO A 384 -3.65 19.24 -35.15
N ARG A 385 -2.59 19.17 -35.95
CA ARG A 385 -2.65 18.87 -37.40
C ARG A 385 -3.24 17.48 -37.56
N ARG A 386 -4.54 17.44 -37.82
CA ARG A 386 -5.28 16.22 -38.19
C ARG A 386 -4.53 15.57 -39.36
N LYS A 387 -3.80 14.48 -39.09
CA LYS A 387 -3.26 13.61 -40.13
C LYS A 387 -4.42 13.18 -41.00
N GLY A 388 -4.46 13.69 -42.24
CA GLY A 388 -5.47 13.38 -43.23
C GLY A 388 -5.55 11.87 -43.45
N ARG A 389 -6.71 11.35 -43.15
CA ARG A 389 -7.12 10.00 -43.53
C ARG A 389 -7.09 9.95 -45.06
N LYS A 390 -6.12 9.28 -45.68
CA LYS A 390 -6.10 8.97 -47.09
C LYS A 390 -7.40 8.20 -47.40
N ALA A 391 -8.29 8.84 -48.16
CA ALA A 391 -9.45 8.20 -48.72
C ALA A 391 -8.95 7.12 -49.71
N THR A 392 -9.25 5.87 -49.41
CA THR A 392 -9.06 4.75 -50.33
C THR A 392 -10.08 4.91 -51.45
N ALA A 393 -9.61 5.21 -52.65
CA ALA A 393 -10.44 5.27 -53.86
C ALA A 393 -11.05 3.90 -54.13
N ALA A 394 -12.38 3.84 -54.15
CA ALA A 394 -13.12 2.68 -54.59
C ALA A 394 -12.89 2.50 -56.11
N ILE A 395 -12.35 1.38 -56.51
CA ILE A 395 -12.23 0.94 -57.89
C ILE A 395 -13.64 0.49 -58.33
N ALA A 396 -14.25 1.25 -59.21
CA ALA A 396 -15.49 0.85 -59.90
C ALA A 396 -15.15 -0.19 -60.97
N VAL A 397 -15.75 -1.37 -60.85
CA VAL A 397 -15.76 -2.42 -61.90
C VAL A 397 -16.87 -2.09 -62.87
N PRO A 398 -16.63 -2.03 -64.24
CA PRO A 398 -17.66 -1.81 -65.17
C PRO A 398 -18.44 -3.14 -65.44
N VAL A 399 -19.75 -3.10 -65.23
CA VAL A 399 -20.65 -4.17 -65.67
C VAL A 399 -20.86 -4.01 -67.15
N LYS A 400 -20.45 -5.01 -67.94
CA LYS A 400 -20.69 -5.15 -69.36
C LYS A 400 -22.12 -5.70 -69.59
N GLY A 401 -22.99 -4.86 -70.11
CA GLY A 401 -24.28 -5.31 -70.58
C GLY A 401 -24.14 -6.03 -71.90
N ASP A 402 -24.75 -7.17 -72.05
CA ASP A 402 -25.04 -7.81 -73.28
C ASP A 402 -26.51 -7.58 -73.67
N THR A 403 -26.67 -6.96 -74.81
CA THR A 403 -27.91 -6.89 -75.61
C THR A 403 -27.93 -7.98 -76.60
N ALA A 404 -28.95 -8.78 -76.67
CA ALA A 404 -29.71 -9.19 -77.86
C ALA A 404 -30.98 -9.90 -77.44
#